data_89e2c9fce72c17710f1d8b5f394d316a
#
_entry.id   89e2c9fce72c17710f1d8b5f394d316a
#
_cell.length_a   1.000
_cell.length_b   1.000
_cell.length_c   1.000
_cell.angle_alpha   90.00
_cell.angle_beta   90.00
_cell.angle_gamma   90.00
#
_symmetry.space_group_name_H-M   'P 1'
#
loop_
_entity.id
_entity.type
_entity.pdbx_description
1 polymer ?
#
loop_
_entity_poly.entity_id
_entity_poly.type
_entity_poly.pdbx_seq_one_letter_code
_entity_poly.pdbx_strand_id
1 'polypeptide(L)'
;MTFPLADVRVLAVEQFGAGPWGTLQLADLGADVIKIEDPAVRGDVGRYVPPFQEGESSLFFETFNRNKRSVSLDLRHAEGRAVFEDLVRVADVVYSNLRGDQPAKLRLVYDDLKDVNPRIVCCSLSGFGMTGPRAGEGGYDYMMQGLAGWMDLTGEPDGPPTKSGLSLVDLSGGYVSTIAVLAGLWRARRDGVGCDCDISLFETALHELVYVGTWAATKGYTPPRRSNSAHPSIVPFQNFATADGWIVVACPKPKFWERFCGAIERPELAADERFADFAARDRNRDELTPLLERALVERTSAEWLAIFAAAGVPSAPVNDVATALEDPQARAREDVVELEHPALGTVRQVASPLRLSGAERPLGRGPFRGEHTEQVLVELCGYEPERVRELAAAGVFG
;
A
#
# COMPACT_ATOMS: atom_id res chain seq x y z
N MET A 1 -21.72 6.79 16.84
CA MET A 1 -21.25 7.19 15.48
C MET A 1 -21.03 5.90 14.70
N THR A 2 -21.38 5.86 13.42
CA THR A 2 -21.24 4.65 12.59
C THR A 2 -19.96 4.71 11.78
N PHE A 3 -19.33 3.57 11.56
CA PHE A 3 -18.20 3.49 10.63
C PHE A 3 -18.66 3.76 9.20
N PRO A 4 -17.82 4.41 8.36
CA PRO A 4 -18.19 4.80 6.99
C PRO A 4 -18.68 3.65 6.10
N LEU A 5 -18.14 2.45 6.28
CA LEU A 5 -18.47 1.24 5.51
C LEU A 5 -19.11 0.14 6.37
N ALA A 6 -19.78 0.49 7.48
CA ALA A 6 -20.39 -0.50 8.37
C ALA A 6 -21.48 -1.38 7.70
N ASP A 7 -21.99 -0.94 6.56
CA ASP A 7 -22.97 -1.64 5.73
C ASP A 7 -22.37 -2.39 4.53
N VAL A 8 -21.02 -2.49 4.46
CA VAL A 8 -20.30 -3.18 3.38
C VAL A 8 -19.67 -4.47 3.89
N ARG A 9 -19.90 -5.57 3.18
CA ARG A 9 -19.28 -6.87 3.46
C ARG A 9 -18.42 -7.34 2.30
N VAL A 10 -17.19 -7.76 2.63
CA VAL A 10 -16.15 -8.19 1.70
C VAL A 10 -15.73 -9.63 1.99
N LEU A 11 -15.83 -10.51 1.00
CA LEU A 11 -15.23 -11.85 1.05
C LEU A 11 -13.85 -11.78 0.39
N ALA A 12 -12.79 -11.96 1.16
CA ALA A 12 -11.42 -11.73 0.73
C ALA A 12 -10.65 -13.05 0.59
N VAL A 13 -10.47 -13.53 -0.65
CA VAL A 13 -9.64 -14.69 -1.01
C VAL A 13 -8.23 -14.18 -1.32
N GLU A 14 -7.47 -13.90 -0.30
CA GLU A 14 -6.22 -13.14 -0.39
C GLU A 14 -5.12 -13.68 0.51
N GLN A 15 -3.89 -13.33 0.18
CA GLN A 15 -2.73 -13.71 1.01
C GLN A 15 -1.57 -12.71 0.87
N PHE A 16 -0.63 -12.77 1.81
CA PHE A 16 0.64 -12.04 1.86
C PHE A 16 0.47 -10.53 2.02
N GLY A 17 0.82 -9.70 1.01
CA GLY A 17 0.96 -8.24 1.11
C GLY A 17 -0.15 -7.45 0.40
N ALA A 18 -0.10 -7.37 -0.92
CA ALA A 18 -0.88 -6.43 -1.74
C ALA A 18 -2.40 -6.52 -1.53
N GLY A 19 -2.96 -7.74 -1.60
CA GLY A 19 -4.41 -7.96 -1.39
C GLY A 19 -4.84 -7.62 0.02
N PRO A 20 -4.22 -8.23 1.05
CA PRO A 20 -4.52 -7.91 2.44
C PRO A 20 -4.36 -6.43 2.77
N TRP A 21 -3.43 -5.70 2.13
CA TRP A 21 -3.31 -4.25 2.27
C TRP A 21 -4.52 -3.49 1.70
N GLY A 22 -5.02 -3.91 0.53
CA GLY A 22 -6.21 -3.29 -0.07
C GLY A 22 -7.46 -3.47 0.78
N THR A 23 -7.74 -4.70 1.21
CA THR A 23 -8.91 -4.99 2.06
C THR A 23 -8.78 -4.44 3.48
N LEU A 24 -7.55 -4.23 3.99
CA LEU A 24 -7.32 -3.53 5.25
C LEU A 24 -7.85 -2.09 5.21
N GLN A 25 -7.73 -1.39 4.07
CA GLN A 25 -8.27 -0.02 3.96
C GLN A 25 -9.80 -0.02 4.11
N LEU A 26 -10.47 -1.05 3.59
CA LEU A 26 -11.91 -1.22 3.75
C LEU A 26 -12.27 -1.58 5.21
N ALA A 27 -11.51 -2.48 5.83
CA ALA A 27 -11.68 -2.86 7.24
C ALA A 27 -11.45 -1.68 8.20
N ASP A 28 -10.42 -0.87 7.95
CA ASP A 28 -10.13 0.35 8.73
C ASP A 28 -11.21 1.45 8.56
N LEU A 29 -12.02 1.37 7.51
CA LEU A 29 -13.22 2.19 7.31
C LEU A 29 -14.49 1.52 7.87
N GLY A 30 -14.38 0.35 8.49
CA GLY A 30 -15.45 -0.36 9.19
C GLY A 30 -16.23 -1.37 8.35
N ALA A 31 -15.75 -1.72 7.16
CA ALA A 31 -16.34 -2.83 6.40
C ALA A 31 -16.14 -4.17 7.14
N ASP A 32 -17.12 -5.06 7.04
CA ASP A 32 -17.04 -6.43 7.52
C ASP A 32 -16.22 -7.28 6.54
N VAL A 33 -14.89 -7.29 6.71
CA VAL A 33 -13.98 -8.05 5.86
C VAL A 33 -13.80 -9.45 6.39
N ILE A 34 -14.28 -10.44 5.63
CA ILE A 34 -14.20 -11.87 5.93
C ILE A 34 -13.11 -12.49 5.05
N LYS A 35 -11.98 -12.77 5.65
CA LYS A 35 -10.86 -13.45 5.00
C LYS A 35 -11.15 -14.93 4.84
N ILE A 36 -11.16 -15.41 3.60
CA ILE A 36 -11.35 -16.83 3.26
C ILE A 36 -9.98 -17.49 3.14
N GLU A 37 -9.70 -18.42 4.00
CA GLU A 37 -8.39 -19.08 4.07
C GLU A 37 -8.50 -20.56 3.68
N ASP A 38 -7.69 -20.98 2.69
CA ASP A 38 -7.63 -22.37 2.21
C ASP A 38 -6.93 -23.26 3.27
N PRO A 39 -7.63 -24.23 3.88
CA PRO A 39 -7.04 -25.11 4.89
C PRO A 39 -5.94 -26.00 4.35
N ALA A 40 -5.98 -26.37 3.06
CA ALA A 40 -5.02 -27.29 2.44
C ALA A 40 -3.58 -26.70 2.43
N VAL A 41 -3.46 -25.37 2.46
CA VAL A 41 -2.17 -24.67 2.52
C VAL A 41 -1.95 -23.95 3.86
N ARG A 42 -2.74 -24.31 4.88
CA ARG A 42 -2.69 -23.71 6.22
C ARG A 42 -2.98 -22.21 6.24
N GLY A 43 -3.81 -21.73 5.31
CA GLY A 43 -4.25 -20.35 5.23
C GLY A 43 -3.23 -19.39 4.59
N ASP A 44 -3.22 -18.15 5.05
CA ASP A 44 -2.36 -17.11 4.52
C ASP A 44 -0.88 -17.34 4.89
N VAL A 45 0.00 -17.39 3.89
CA VAL A 45 1.45 -17.51 4.08
C VAL A 45 2.04 -16.38 4.94
N GLY A 46 1.40 -15.22 4.99
CA GLY A 46 1.78 -14.09 5.85
C GLY A 46 1.88 -14.47 7.34
N ARG A 47 1.11 -15.48 7.78
CA ARG A 47 1.14 -16.00 9.17
C ARG A 47 2.50 -16.54 9.59
N TYR A 48 3.31 -16.96 8.62
CA TYR A 48 4.57 -17.67 8.82
C TYR A 48 5.81 -16.84 8.46
N VAL A 49 5.64 -15.53 8.20
CA VAL A 49 6.75 -14.63 7.81
C VAL A 49 7.56 -14.20 9.03
N PRO A 50 8.89 -14.52 9.07
CA PRO A 50 9.78 -14.07 10.13
C PRO A 50 10.06 -12.55 10.04
N PRO A 51 10.73 -11.90 11.02
CA PRO A 51 11.41 -12.52 12.17
C PRO A 51 10.54 -12.72 13.42
N PHE A 52 9.37 -12.10 13.50
CA PHE A 52 8.50 -12.11 14.68
C PHE A 52 7.26 -12.96 14.39
N GLN A 53 7.37 -14.26 14.65
CA GLN A 53 6.35 -15.27 14.38
C GLN A 53 6.23 -16.22 15.57
N GLU A 54 4.98 -16.50 15.98
CA GLU A 54 4.64 -17.45 17.04
C GLU A 54 3.43 -18.29 16.60
N GLY A 55 3.62 -19.62 16.50
CA GLY A 55 2.59 -20.54 16.02
C GLY A 55 2.12 -20.20 14.59
N GLU A 56 0.85 -19.87 14.44
CA GLU A 56 0.22 -19.41 13.18
C GLU A 56 -0.01 -17.87 13.19
N SER A 57 0.77 -17.11 13.95
CA SER A 57 0.67 -15.66 14.03
C SER A 57 2.03 -15.00 13.81
N SER A 58 2.05 -13.88 13.12
CA SER A 58 3.27 -13.08 12.92
C SER A 58 2.94 -11.59 12.93
N LEU A 59 3.91 -10.74 13.28
CA LEU A 59 3.74 -9.30 13.14
C LEU A 59 3.51 -8.87 11.69
N PHE A 60 4.04 -9.64 10.71
CA PHE A 60 3.74 -9.42 9.30
C PHE A 60 2.24 -9.58 9.02
N PHE A 61 1.63 -10.68 9.47
CA PHE A 61 0.21 -10.93 9.28
C PHE A 61 -0.65 -9.86 9.98
N GLU A 62 -0.31 -9.50 11.23
CA GLU A 62 -1.02 -8.49 12.01
C GLU A 62 -1.04 -7.12 11.31
N THR A 63 0.07 -6.74 10.66
CA THR A 63 0.17 -5.47 9.93
C THR A 63 -0.88 -5.33 8.83
N PHE A 64 -1.27 -6.44 8.18
CA PHE A 64 -2.16 -6.44 7.01
C PHE A 64 -3.58 -6.92 7.31
N ASN A 65 -3.85 -7.46 8.52
CA ASN A 65 -5.11 -8.17 8.75
C ASN A 65 -5.90 -7.73 10.00
N ARG A 66 -5.51 -6.62 10.64
CA ARG A 66 -6.32 -6.06 11.73
C ARG A 66 -7.74 -5.77 11.27
N ASN A 67 -8.69 -5.81 12.21
CA ASN A 67 -10.12 -5.53 11.98
C ASN A 67 -10.83 -6.53 11.05
N LYS A 68 -10.20 -7.62 10.63
CA LYS A 68 -10.82 -8.64 9.77
C LYS A 68 -11.35 -9.81 10.59
N ARG A 69 -12.27 -10.56 10.01
CA ARG A 69 -12.67 -11.90 10.46
C ARG A 69 -12.01 -12.96 9.57
N SER A 70 -11.84 -14.19 10.05
CA SER A 70 -11.30 -15.30 9.27
C SER A 70 -12.25 -16.49 9.26
N VAL A 71 -12.47 -17.03 8.07
CA VAL A 71 -13.19 -18.27 7.79
C VAL A 71 -12.23 -19.23 7.07
N SER A 72 -12.00 -20.40 7.64
CA SER A 72 -11.28 -21.49 6.96
C SER A 72 -12.26 -22.20 6.02
N LEU A 73 -11.95 -22.29 4.71
CA LEU A 73 -12.89 -22.81 3.72
C LEU A 73 -12.16 -23.34 2.47
N ASP A 74 -12.35 -24.62 2.14
CA ASP A 74 -11.87 -25.19 0.88
C ASP A 74 -12.86 -24.90 -0.26
N LEU A 75 -12.53 -23.95 -1.12
CA LEU A 75 -13.35 -23.59 -2.29
C LEU A 75 -13.38 -24.66 -3.40
N ARG A 76 -12.52 -25.67 -3.33
CA ARG A 76 -12.50 -26.82 -4.27
C ARG A 76 -13.43 -27.94 -3.82
N HIS A 77 -13.75 -28.00 -2.53
CA HIS A 77 -14.74 -28.93 -2.00
C HIS A 77 -16.15 -28.49 -2.42
N ALA A 78 -16.98 -29.44 -2.89
CA ALA A 78 -18.33 -29.11 -3.36
C ALA A 78 -19.20 -28.37 -2.33
N GLU A 79 -19.19 -28.87 -1.07
CA GLU A 79 -19.91 -28.23 0.04
C GLU A 79 -19.24 -26.87 0.40
N GLY A 80 -17.92 -26.77 0.32
CA GLY A 80 -17.21 -25.50 0.56
C GLY A 80 -17.59 -24.44 -0.48
N ARG A 81 -17.77 -24.85 -1.73
CA ARG A 81 -18.29 -23.97 -2.79
C ARG A 81 -19.72 -23.52 -2.50
N ALA A 82 -20.60 -24.41 -2.04
CA ALA A 82 -21.97 -24.07 -1.67
C ALA A 82 -21.99 -23.04 -0.49
N VAL A 83 -21.16 -23.28 0.53
CA VAL A 83 -21.00 -22.33 1.65
C VAL A 83 -20.51 -20.95 1.14
N PHE A 84 -19.56 -20.92 0.22
CA PHE A 84 -19.07 -19.66 -0.37
C PHE A 84 -20.18 -18.92 -1.12
N GLU A 85 -21.00 -19.63 -1.89
CA GLU A 85 -22.15 -19.02 -2.61
C GLU A 85 -23.22 -18.49 -1.63
N ASP A 86 -23.44 -19.15 -0.48
CA ASP A 86 -24.30 -18.62 0.56
C ASP A 86 -23.75 -17.33 1.17
N LEU A 87 -22.44 -17.23 1.37
CA LEU A 87 -21.78 -16.00 1.79
C LEU A 87 -21.87 -14.89 0.72
N VAL A 88 -21.74 -15.23 -0.58
CA VAL A 88 -21.88 -14.28 -1.70
C VAL A 88 -23.29 -13.64 -1.73
N ARG A 89 -24.35 -14.37 -1.35
CA ARG A 89 -25.72 -13.81 -1.29
C ARG A 89 -25.85 -12.63 -0.35
N VAL A 90 -25.02 -12.58 0.68
CA VAL A 90 -25.05 -11.55 1.73
C VAL A 90 -23.83 -10.62 1.71
N ALA A 91 -22.98 -10.76 0.71
CA ALA A 91 -21.79 -9.92 0.52
C ALA A 91 -22.00 -8.84 -0.53
N ASP A 92 -21.21 -7.79 -0.47
CA ASP A 92 -21.17 -6.72 -1.48
C ASP A 92 -19.97 -6.87 -2.42
N VAL A 93 -18.89 -7.50 -1.93
CA VAL A 93 -17.62 -7.62 -2.65
C VAL A 93 -17.05 -9.04 -2.50
N VAL A 94 -16.54 -9.59 -3.60
CA VAL A 94 -15.56 -10.68 -3.62
C VAL A 94 -14.23 -10.09 -4.05
N TYR A 95 -13.22 -10.21 -3.22
CA TYR A 95 -11.89 -9.68 -3.47
C TYR A 95 -10.86 -10.81 -3.54
N SER A 96 -9.93 -10.76 -4.51
CA SER A 96 -8.83 -11.72 -4.59
C SER A 96 -7.52 -11.05 -4.99
N ASN A 97 -6.38 -11.61 -4.51
CA ASN A 97 -5.06 -11.24 -5.03
C ASN A 97 -4.30 -12.45 -5.59
N LEU A 98 -5.01 -13.26 -6.30
CA LEU A 98 -4.49 -14.46 -6.97
C LEU A 98 -3.83 -14.09 -8.31
N ARG A 99 -3.09 -15.04 -8.89
CA ARG A 99 -2.60 -14.92 -10.26
C ARG A 99 -3.78 -14.74 -11.21
N GLY A 100 -3.64 -13.91 -12.25
CA GLY A 100 -4.74 -13.42 -13.09
C GLY A 100 -5.61 -14.51 -13.76
N ASP A 101 -5.08 -15.72 -13.97
CA ASP A 101 -5.83 -16.86 -14.52
C ASP A 101 -6.64 -17.65 -13.46
N GLN A 102 -6.47 -17.36 -12.18
CA GLN A 102 -7.08 -18.13 -11.08
C GLN A 102 -8.50 -17.69 -10.72
N PRO A 103 -8.86 -16.40 -10.69
CA PRO A 103 -10.19 -15.97 -10.30
C PRO A 103 -11.30 -16.66 -11.10
N ALA A 104 -11.17 -16.73 -12.44
CA ALA A 104 -12.14 -17.43 -13.28
C ALA A 104 -12.17 -18.96 -13.02
N LYS A 105 -11.01 -19.58 -12.78
CA LYS A 105 -10.95 -21.03 -12.46
C LYS A 105 -11.62 -21.36 -11.11
N LEU A 106 -11.53 -20.45 -10.16
CA LEU A 106 -12.18 -20.56 -8.85
C LEU A 106 -13.60 -19.96 -8.85
N ARG A 107 -14.08 -19.50 -10.00
CA ARG A 107 -15.41 -18.90 -10.16
C ARG A 107 -15.63 -17.75 -9.18
N LEU A 108 -14.66 -16.82 -9.12
CA LEU A 108 -14.68 -15.62 -8.29
C LEU A 108 -14.96 -14.34 -9.10
N VAL A 109 -15.34 -14.47 -10.35
CA VAL A 109 -15.63 -13.36 -11.27
C VAL A 109 -17.13 -13.08 -11.35
N TYR A 110 -17.49 -11.90 -11.81
CA TYR A 110 -18.87 -11.42 -11.85
C TYR A 110 -19.78 -12.35 -12.64
N ASP A 111 -19.34 -12.83 -13.80
CA ASP A 111 -20.15 -13.72 -14.64
C ASP A 111 -20.52 -15.04 -13.96
N ASP A 112 -19.70 -15.54 -13.05
CA ASP A 112 -19.97 -16.76 -12.29
C ASP A 112 -20.87 -16.51 -11.05
N LEU A 113 -20.93 -15.27 -10.54
CA LEU A 113 -21.58 -14.93 -9.27
C LEU A 113 -22.85 -14.09 -9.43
N LYS A 114 -23.08 -13.49 -10.60
CA LYS A 114 -24.22 -12.59 -10.86
C LYS A 114 -25.59 -13.21 -10.65
N ASP A 115 -25.71 -14.53 -10.87
CA ASP A 115 -26.98 -15.26 -10.65
C ASP A 115 -27.24 -15.53 -9.17
N VAL A 116 -26.18 -15.53 -8.34
CA VAL A 116 -26.25 -15.64 -6.88
C VAL A 116 -26.51 -14.27 -6.25
N ASN A 117 -25.78 -13.25 -6.73
CA ASN A 117 -25.93 -11.86 -6.29
C ASN A 117 -25.64 -10.90 -7.47
N PRO A 118 -26.68 -10.33 -8.10
CA PRO A 118 -26.51 -9.47 -9.28
C PRO A 118 -25.77 -8.15 -8.98
N ARG A 119 -25.62 -7.76 -7.72
CA ARG A 119 -24.93 -6.54 -7.33
C ARG A 119 -23.50 -6.78 -6.86
N ILE A 120 -23.01 -8.03 -6.87
CA ILE A 120 -21.67 -8.36 -6.37
C ILE A 120 -20.58 -7.64 -7.19
N VAL A 121 -19.63 -7.04 -6.49
CA VAL A 121 -18.42 -6.46 -7.09
C VAL A 121 -17.28 -7.46 -6.92
N CYS A 122 -16.70 -7.93 -8.01
CA CYS A 122 -15.59 -8.88 -7.99
C CYS A 122 -14.29 -8.14 -8.32
N CYS A 123 -13.38 -7.99 -7.34
CA CYS A 123 -12.10 -7.32 -7.53
C CYS A 123 -10.96 -8.34 -7.54
N SER A 124 -10.18 -8.31 -8.61
CA SER A 124 -8.98 -9.15 -8.77
C SER A 124 -7.74 -8.27 -8.87
N LEU A 125 -6.88 -8.30 -7.87
CA LEU A 125 -5.56 -7.70 -7.88
C LEU A 125 -4.53 -8.77 -8.22
N SER A 126 -3.88 -8.67 -9.37
CA SER A 126 -2.92 -9.68 -9.82
C SER A 126 -1.61 -9.05 -10.30
N GLY A 127 -0.60 -9.87 -10.61
CA GLY A 127 0.67 -9.36 -11.12
C GLY A 127 0.54 -8.62 -12.44
N PHE A 128 -0.26 -9.16 -13.39
CA PHE A 128 -0.32 -8.69 -14.77
C PHE A 128 -1.73 -8.47 -15.32
N GLY A 129 -2.76 -8.51 -14.49
CA GLY A 129 -4.15 -8.49 -14.95
C GLY A 129 -4.68 -9.89 -15.29
N MET A 130 -6.00 -9.96 -15.53
CA MET A 130 -6.69 -11.21 -15.88
C MET A 130 -6.60 -11.55 -17.36
N THR A 131 -6.10 -10.64 -18.18
CA THR A 131 -5.99 -10.78 -19.64
C THR A 131 -4.57 -10.52 -20.13
N GLY A 132 -4.33 -10.75 -21.42
CA GLY A 132 -3.01 -10.53 -22.03
C GLY A 132 -2.05 -11.73 -21.88
N PRO A 133 -0.85 -11.61 -22.48
CA PRO A 133 0.08 -12.76 -22.61
C PRO A 133 0.68 -13.22 -21.28
N ARG A 134 0.65 -12.39 -20.25
CA ARG A 134 1.26 -12.66 -18.93
C ARG A 134 0.24 -12.93 -17.82
N ALA A 135 -1.05 -13.05 -18.12
CA ALA A 135 -2.11 -13.28 -17.12
C ALA A 135 -1.87 -14.54 -16.27
N GLY A 136 -1.22 -15.57 -16.83
CA GLY A 136 -0.86 -16.79 -16.14
C GLY A 136 0.46 -16.72 -15.33
N GLU A 137 1.13 -15.58 -15.29
CA GLU A 137 2.38 -15.42 -14.53
C GLU A 137 2.14 -14.86 -13.12
N GLY A 138 2.95 -15.34 -12.17
CA GLY A 138 2.99 -14.74 -10.83
C GLY A 138 3.69 -13.39 -10.84
N GLY A 139 3.24 -12.49 -9.98
CA GLY A 139 3.86 -11.17 -9.82
C GLY A 139 4.06 -10.82 -8.36
N TYR A 140 5.21 -10.24 -8.05
CA TYR A 140 5.55 -9.70 -6.74
C TYR A 140 6.11 -8.30 -6.90
N ASP A 141 5.97 -7.48 -5.90
CA ASP A 141 6.43 -6.08 -5.86
C ASP A 141 7.80 -5.86 -6.54
N TYR A 142 8.84 -6.56 -6.07
CA TYR A 142 10.21 -6.36 -6.55
C TYR A 142 10.37 -6.70 -8.04
N MET A 143 9.62 -7.68 -8.52
CA MET A 143 9.59 -7.99 -9.96
C MET A 143 8.98 -6.83 -10.75
N MET A 144 7.91 -6.22 -10.21
CA MET A 144 7.24 -5.08 -10.86
C MET A 144 8.09 -3.82 -10.84
N GLN A 145 8.79 -3.53 -9.75
CA GLN A 145 9.75 -2.42 -9.71
C GLN A 145 10.87 -2.58 -10.76
N GLY A 146 11.36 -3.82 -10.95
CA GLY A 146 12.34 -4.12 -12.00
C GLY A 146 11.76 -3.95 -13.41
N LEU A 147 10.60 -4.55 -13.67
CA LEU A 147 9.95 -4.55 -15.00
C LEU A 147 9.46 -3.16 -15.43
N ALA A 148 8.96 -2.35 -14.51
CA ALA A 148 8.47 -1.01 -14.79
C ALA A 148 9.58 0.07 -14.85
N GLY A 149 10.85 -0.31 -14.65
CA GLY A 149 11.96 0.61 -14.76
C GLY A 149 12.28 1.41 -13.48
N TRP A 150 11.60 1.17 -12.36
CA TRP A 150 11.86 1.91 -11.12
C TRP A 150 13.27 1.68 -10.57
N MET A 151 13.78 0.44 -10.69
CA MET A 151 15.14 0.13 -10.24
C MET A 151 16.23 0.79 -11.08
N ASP A 152 15.92 1.16 -12.32
CA ASP A 152 16.81 1.93 -13.16
C ASP A 152 16.84 3.42 -12.79
N LEU A 153 15.78 3.92 -12.18
CA LEU A 153 15.67 5.32 -11.72
C LEU A 153 16.20 5.53 -10.30
N THR A 154 16.37 4.45 -9.51
CA THR A 154 16.65 4.52 -8.07
C THR A 154 18.11 4.15 -7.76
N GLY A 155 18.71 4.88 -6.82
CA GLY A 155 20.08 4.65 -6.35
C GLY A 155 21.10 5.61 -6.93
N GLU A 156 22.37 5.47 -6.53
CA GLU A 156 23.47 6.26 -7.03
C GLU A 156 23.81 5.91 -8.50
N PRO A 157 24.32 6.87 -9.31
CA PRO A 157 24.59 6.67 -10.73
C PRO A 157 25.43 5.43 -11.05
N ASP A 158 26.50 5.22 -10.31
CA ASP A 158 27.44 4.10 -10.49
C ASP A 158 27.09 2.85 -9.67
N GLY A 159 25.96 2.90 -8.94
CA GLY A 159 25.48 1.80 -8.12
C GLY A 159 24.69 0.75 -8.91
N PRO A 160 24.42 -0.43 -8.33
CA PRO A 160 23.54 -1.42 -8.93
C PRO A 160 22.10 -0.90 -9.03
N PRO A 161 21.23 -1.54 -9.86
CA PRO A 161 19.79 -1.29 -9.82
C PRO A 161 19.26 -1.45 -8.39
N THR A 162 18.53 -0.46 -7.90
CA THR A 162 18.12 -0.40 -6.50
C THR A 162 16.60 -0.30 -6.39
N LYS A 163 15.98 -1.20 -5.61
CA LYS A 163 14.56 -1.11 -5.29
C LYS A 163 14.31 -0.10 -4.18
N SER A 164 13.07 0.35 -4.02
CA SER A 164 12.65 1.08 -2.82
C SER A 164 12.81 0.21 -1.56
N GLY A 165 12.98 0.82 -0.40
CA GLY A 165 13.07 0.11 0.89
C GLY A 165 11.78 -0.65 1.26
N LEU A 166 10.64 -0.23 0.71
CA LEU A 166 9.32 -0.80 0.94
C LEU A 166 8.78 -1.46 -0.34
N SER A 167 7.75 -2.30 -0.20
CA SER A 167 7.00 -2.90 -1.32
C SER A 167 5.97 -1.91 -1.87
N LEU A 168 6.44 -0.81 -2.46
CA LEU A 168 5.58 0.32 -2.86
C LEU A 168 4.55 -0.05 -3.93
N VAL A 169 4.89 -0.94 -4.87
CA VAL A 169 3.94 -1.39 -5.90
C VAL A 169 2.80 -2.21 -5.28
N ASP A 170 3.09 -3.08 -4.31
CA ASP A 170 2.08 -3.83 -3.57
C ASP A 170 1.15 -2.88 -2.80
N LEU A 171 1.72 -1.90 -2.09
CA LEU A 171 0.94 -0.93 -1.31
C LEU A 171 0.05 -0.07 -2.23
N SER A 172 0.61 0.43 -3.32
CA SER A 172 -0.13 1.23 -4.31
C SER A 172 -1.19 0.40 -5.01
N GLY A 173 -0.89 -0.84 -5.42
CA GLY A 173 -1.86 -1.78 -5.98
C GLY A 173 -3.03 -2.02 -5.03
N GLY A 174 -2.74 -2.16 -3.73
CA GLY A 174 -3.77 -2.25 -2.69
C GLY A 174 -4.67 -1.01 -2.63
N TYR A 175 -4.09 0.20 -2.67
CA TYR A 175 -4.90 1.44 -2.73
C TYR A 175 -5.71 1.57 -4.02
N VAL A 176 -5.12 1.25 -5.18
CA VAL A 176 -5.83 1.29 -6.48
C VAL A 176 -7.00 0.31 -6.48
N SER A 177 -6.80 -0.91 -5.96
CA SER A 177 -7.88 -1.90 -5.83
C SER A 177 -8.99 -1.45 -4.88
N THR A 178 -8.65 -0.80 -3.77
CA THR A 178 -9.63 -0.19 -2.86
C THR A 178 -10.46 0.88 -3.56
N ILE A 179 -9.84 1.76 -4.34
CA ILE A 179 -10.53 2.78 -5.14
C ILE A 179 -11.48 2.12 -6.15
N ALA A 180 -11.03 1.07 -6.84
CA ALA A 180 -11.85 0.34 -7.80
C ALA A 180 -13.06 -0.34 -7.13
N VAL A 181 -12.86 -0.96 -5.94
CA VAL A 181 -13.95 -1.53 -5.13
C VAL A 181 -14.98 -0.46 -4.75
N LEU A 182 -14.53 0.69 -4.25
CA LEU A 182 -15.45 1.78 -3.87
C LEU A 182 -16.23 2.32 -5.08
N ALA A 183 -15.59 2.45 -6.24
CA ALA A 183 -16.25 2.85 -7.49
C ALA A 183 -17.27 1.77 -7.97
N GLY A 184 -16.89 0.50 -7.88
CA GLY A 184 -17.77 -0.64 -8.17
C GLY A 184 -18.99 -0.67 -7.26
N LEU A 185 -18.80 -0.50 -5.95
CA LEU A 185 -19.89 -0.43 -4.96
C LEU A 185 -20.82 0.74 -5.23
N TRP A 186 -20.28 1.91 -5.55
CA TRP A 186 -21.09 3.08 -5.92
C TRP A 186 -21.96 2.78 -7.15
N ARG A 187 -21.38 2.17 -8.18
CA ARG A 187 -22.11 1.74 -9.38
C ARG A 187 -23.18 0.69 -9.04
N ALA A 188 -22.80 -0.35 -8.29
CA ALA A 188 -23.71 -1.44 -7.94
C ALA A 188 -24.93 -0.93 -7.13
N ARG A 189 -24.71 0.00 -6.22
CA ARG A 189 -25.81 0.64 -5.44
C ARG A 189 -26.71 1.52 -6.32
N ARG A 190 -26.15 2.25 -7.28
CA ARG A 190 -26.89 3.15 -8.16
C ARG A 190 -27.68 2.36 -9.22
N ASP A 191 -27.05 1.39 -9.87
CA ASP A 191 -27.55 0.74 -11.08
C ASP A 191 -28.18 -0.65 -10.80
N GLY A 192 -28.00 -1.19 -9.61
CA GLY A 192 -28.44 -2.53 -9.24
C GLY A 192 -27.63 -3.67 -9.85
N VAL A 193 -26.50 -3.37 -10.49
CA VAL A 193 -25.67 -4.33 -11.23
C VAL A 193 -24.21 -4.21 -10.79
N GLY A 194 -23.60 -5.33 -10.42
CA GLY A 194 -22.18 -5.42 -10.05
C GLY A 194 -21.23 -5.40 -11.25
N CYS A 195 -19.98 -5.72 -11.04
CA CYS A 195 -18.96 -5.75 -12.08
C CYS A 195 -17.69 -6.48 -11.63
N ASP A 196 -16.82 -6.80 -12.60
CA ASP A 196 -15.41 -7.08 -12.33
C ASP A 196 -14.60 -5.79 -12.24
N CYS A 197 -13.61 -5.78 -11.34
CA CYS A 197 -12.53 -4.80 -11.24
C CYS A 197 -11.22 -5.59 -11.42
N ASP A 198 -10.57 -5.41 -12.56
CA ASP A 198 -9.28 -6.07 -12.89
C ASP A 198 -8.14 -5.10 -12.65
N ILE A 199 -7.30 -5.36 -11.65
CA ILE A 199 -6.19 -4.50 -11.23
C ILE A 199 -4.88 -5.28 -11.38
N SER A 200 -3.90 -4.64 -12.01
CA SER A 200 -2.58 -5.21 -12.26
C SER A 200 -1.50 -4.43 -11.49
N LEU A 201 -0.64 -5.14 -10.79
CA LEU A 201 0.54 -4.54 -10.14
C LEU A 201 1.47 -3.91 -11.20
N PHE A 202 1.63 -4.56 -12.36
CA PHE A 202 2.46 -4.02 -13.43
C PHE A 202 1.91 -2.70 -14.01
N GLU A 203 0.60 -2.64 -14.27
CA GLU A 203 -0.03 -1.40 -14.74
C GLU A 203 0.00 -0.31 -13.68
N THR A 204 -0.18 -0.66 -12.41
CA THR A 204 -0.01 0.27 -11.29
C THR A 204 1.40 0.86 -11.28
N ALA A 205 2.43 0.02 -11.40
CA ALA A 205 3.81 0.47 -11.44
C ALA A 205 4.12 1.36 -12.67
N LEU A 206 3.54 1.06 -13.84
CA LEU A 206 3.67 1.91 -15.03
C LEU A 206 2.94 3.25 -14.85
N HIS A 207 1.74 3.24 -14.28
CA HIS A 207 0.97 4.46 -14.02
C HIS A 207 1.72 5.40 -13.06
N GLU A 208 2.41 4.86 -12.07
CA GLU A 208 3.19 5.62 -11.09
C GLU A 208 4.52 6.18 -11.63
N LEU A 209 4.93 5.87 -12.86
CA LEU A 209 6.01 6.58 -13.53
C LEU A 209 5.66 8.05 -13.79
N VAL A 210 4.40 8.43 -13.73
CA VAL A 210 3.85 9.80 -13.87
C VAL A 210 4.55 10.59 -14.99
N TYR A 211 5.22 11.70 -14.68
CA TYR A 211 5.88 12.54 -15.70
C TYR A 211 7.09 11.87 -16.35
N VAL A 212 7.83 10.99 -15.67
CA VAL A 212 8.94 10.23 -16.24
C VAL A 212 8.44 9.30 -17.36
N GLY A 213 7.35 8.58 -17.11
CA GLY A 213 6.67 7.77 -18.12
C GLY A 213 6.17 8.62 -19.31
N THR A 214 5.61 9.80 -19.01
CA THR A 214 5.18 10.75 -20.05
C THR A 214 6.36 11.24 -20.91
N TRP A 215 7.50 11.56 -20.30
CA TRP A 215 8.70 11.98 -21.03
C TRP A 215 9.24 10.85 -21.92
N ALA A 216 9.33 9.65 -21.37
CA ALA A 216 9.79 8.48 -22.13
C ALA A 216 8.86 8.20 -23.32
N ALA A 217 7.56 8.12 -23.11
CA ALA A 217 6.59 7.83 -24.17
C ALA A 217 6.48 8.93 -25.23
N THR A 218 6.65 10.20 -24.85
CA THR A 218 6.45 11.34 -25.74
C THR A 218 7.71 11.77 -26.46
N LYS A 219 8.86 11.71 -25.78
CA LYS A 219 10.14 12.26 -26.25
C LYS A 219 11.26 11.23 -26.33
N GLY A 220 11.02 9.97 -25.93
CA GLY A 220 12.08 8.96 -25.82
C GLY A 220 13.12 9.31 -24.76
N TYR A 221 12.80 10.15 -23.78
CA TYR A 221 13.72 10.62 -22.76
C TYR A 221 13.46 9.94 -21.42
N THR A 222 14.46 9.25 -20.90
CA THR A 222 14.50 8.73 -19.53
C THR A 222 15.60 9.46 -18.76
N PRO A 223 15.32 10.07 -17.61
CA PRO A 223 16.34 10.72 -16.81
C PRO A 223 17.32 9.67 -16.26
N PRO A 224 18.63 9.98 -16.21
CA PRO A 224 19.59 9.12 -15.53
C PRO A 224 19.40 9.16 -14.03
N ARG A 225 19.91 8.15 -13.31
CA ARG A 225 20.04 8.23 -11.85
C ARG A 225 20.83 9.46 -11.45
N ARG A 226 20.48 10.03 -10.32
CA ARG A 226 21.13 11.22 -9.78
C ARG A 226 21.66 10.93 -8.38
N SER A 227 22.87 11.40 -8.09
CA SER A 227 23.44 11.30 -6.75
C SER A 227 22.58 11.96 -5.70
N ASN A 228 22.66 11.44 -4.48
CA ASN A 228 21.95 11.99 -3.33
C ASN A 228 20.42 12.05 -3.52
N SER A 229 19.83 11.09 -4.25
CA SER A 229 18.40 11.04 -4.55
C SER A 229 17.84 12.33 -5.17
N ALA A 230 18.63 13.00 -6.03
CA ALA A 230 18.23 14.28 -6.60
C ALA A 230 17.08 14.13 -7.60
N HIS A 231 16.13 15.10 -7.53
CA HIS A 231 15.02 15.20 -8.47
C HIS A 231 15.54 15.30 -9.93
N PRO A 232 14.89 14.64 -10.90
CA PRO A 232 15.38 14.58 -12.26
C PRO A 232 15.50 15.94 -12.96
N SER A 233 14.74 16.97 -12.57
CA SER A 233 14.69 18.27 -13.26
C SER A 233 14.61 19.50 -12.36
N ILE A 234 14.53 19.35 -11.02
CA ILE A 234 14.46 20.48 -10.07
C ILE A 234 15.72 20.49 -9.20
N VAL A 235 16.38 21.65 -9.11
CA VAL A 235 17.61 21.85 -8.31
C VAL A 235 17.47 23.13 -7.49
N PRO A 236 17.76 23.07 -6.15
CA PRO A 236 17.93 21.87 -5.35
C PRO A 236 16.59 21.18 -5.01
N PHE A 237 16.58 19.89 -5.08
CA PHE A 237 15.55 19.01 -4.53
C PHE A 237 16.19 17.62 -4.35
N GLN A 238 16.87 17.42 -3.22
CA GLN A 238 17.67 16.23 -2.96
C GLN A 238 18.09 16.12 -1.50
N ASN A 239 18.81 15.05 -1.18
CA ASN A 239 19.51 14.90 0.07
C ASN A 239 20.83 15.68 0.08
N PHE A 240 21.20 16.24 1.22
CA PHE A 240 22.48 16.89 1.45
C PHE A 240 23.10 16.38 2.73
N ALA A 241 24.41 16.11 2.70
CA ALA A 241 25.19 15.83 3.90
C ALA A 241 25.35 17.11 4.73
N THR A 242 25.30 16.96 6.03
CA THR A 242 25.60 17.99 7.05
C THR A 242 26.81 17.57 7.88
N ALA A 243 27.18 18.32 8.89
CA ALA A 243 28.30 17.96 9.75
C ALA A 243 28.10 16.64 10.53
N ASP A 244 26.83 16.22 10.74
CA ASP A 244 26.49 15.08 11.61
C ASP A 244 25.48 14.10 10.99
N GLY A 245 25.02 14.32 9.76
CA GLY A 245 24.01 13.46 9.17
C GLY A 245 23.56 13.92 7.78
N TRP A 246 22.23 13.80 7.53
CA TRP A 246 21.63 14.12 6.25
C TRP A 246 20.31 14.87 6.43
N ILE A 247 20.07 15.84 5.54
CA ILE A 247 18.80 16.55 5.42
C ILE A 247 18.30 16.51 3.98
N VAL A 248 16.99 16.59 3.80
CA VAL A 248 16.34 16.86 2.51
C VAL A 248 16.09 18.36 2.39
N VAL A 249 16.44 18.95 1.26
CA VAL A 249 16.06 20.33 0.91
C VAL A 249 15.34 20.33 -0.42
N ALA A 250 14.21 21.07 -0.50
CA ALA A 250 13.39 21.15 -1.70
C ALA A 250 13.05 22.62 -2.05
N CYS A 251 13.46 23.05 -3.24
CA CYS A 251 13.13 24.39 -3.74
C CYS A 251 12.25 24.33 -5.00
N PRO A 252 11.01 23.81 -4.92
CA PRO A 252 10.12 23.66 -6.08
C PRO A 252 9.41 24.97 -6.51
N LYS A 253 9.85 26.12 -5.97
CA LYS A 253 9.37 27.46 -6.36
C LYS A 253 10.52 28.47 -6.31
N PRO A 254 10.53 29.50 -7.19
CA PRO A 254 11.59 30.53 -7.20
C PRO A 254 11.84 31.14 -5.82
N LYS A 255 10.79 31.53 -5.09
CA LYS A 255 10.91 32.10 -3.74
C LYS A 255 11.65 31.22 -2.72
N PHE A 256 11.62 29.89 -2.89
CA PHE A 256 12.34 28.98 -1.98
C PHE A 256 13.82 28.94 -2.33
N TRP A 257 14.17 29.09 -3.60
CA TRP A 257 15.55 29.23 -4.03
C TRP A 257 16.20 30.49 -3.45
N GLU A 258 15.56 31.65 -3.58
CA GLU A 258 16.04 32.92 -3.04
C GLU A 258 16.24 32.83 -1.51
N ARG A 259 15.24 32.29 -0.80
CA ARG A 259 15.30 32.10 0.66
C ARG A 259 16.41 31.12 1.08
N PHE A 260 16.56 30.05 0.34
CA PHE A 260 17.60 29.07 0.58
C PHE A 260 18.99 29.68 0.40
N CYS A 261 19.26 30.39 -0.68
CA CYS A 261 20.52 31.09 -0.88
C CYS A 261 20.84 32.09 0.24
N GLY A 262 19.82 32.86 0.69
CA GLY A 262 19.98 33.73 1.85
C GLY A 262 20.27 32.99 3.13
N ALA A 263 19.59 31.88 3.39
CA ALA A 263 19.75 31.05 4.59
C ALA A 263 21.11 30.37 4.70
N ILE A 264 21.70 29.96 3.57
CA ILE A 264 23.07 29.40 3.51
C ILE A 264 24.16 30.47 3.37
N GLU A 265 23.82 31.75 3.56
CA GLU A 265 24.71 32.90 3.47
C GLU A 265 25.43 33.03 2.10
N ARG A 266 24.73 32.62 1.02
CA ARG A 266 25.19 32.65 -0.38
C ARG A 266 24.18 33.36 -1.31
N PRO A 267 23.77 34.63 -0.98
CA PRO A 267 22.74 35.33 -1.76
C PRO A 267 23.15 35.58 -3.22
N GLU A 268 24.45 35.62 -3.51
CA GLU A 268 24.97 35.79 -4.87
C GLU A 268 24.54 34.64 -5.80
N LEU A 269 24.28 33.42 -5.29
CA LEU A 269 23.81 32.31 -6.10
C LEU A 269 22.39 32.55 -6.67
N ALA A 270 21.56 33.29 -5.94
CA ALA A 270 20.23 33.65 -6.42
C ALA A 270 20.26 34.72 -7.51
N ALA A 271 21.30 35.55 -7.52
CA ALA A 271 21.51 36.62 -8.52
C ALA A 271 22.32 36.16 -9.76
N ASP A 272 22.88 34.94 -9.73
CA ASP A 272 23.69 34.40 -10.82
C ASP A 272 22.78 33.91 -11.96
N GLU A 273 23.01 34.43 -13.18
CA GLU A 273 22.24 34.06 -14.38
C GLU A 273 22.28 32.57 -14.68
N ARG A 274 23.36 31.87 -14.29
CA ARG A 274 23.47 30.40 -14.43
C ARG A 274 22.45 29.65 -13.58
N PHE A 275 21.88 30.28 -12.55
CA PHE A 275 20.95 29.66 -11.58
C PHE A 275 19.62 30.39 -11.47
N ALA A 276 19.32 31.31 -12.39
CA ALA A 276 18.18 32.21 -12.32
C ALA A 276 16.82 31.51 -12.34
N ASP A 277 16.69 30.44 -13.09
CA ASP A 277 15.44 29.67 -13.22
C ASP A 277 15.64 28.16 -13.14
N PHE A 278 14.55 27.37 -13.19
CA PHE A 278 14.62 25.92 -13.10
C PHE A 278 15.47 25.31 -14.22
N ALA A 279 15.30 25.78 -15.46
CA ALA A 279 16.02 25.26 -16.59
C ALA A 279 17.52 25.61 -16.53
N ALA A 280 17.83 26.81 -16.05
CA ALA A 280 19.21 27.26 -15.84
C ALA A 280 19.90 26.40 -14.74
N ARG A 281 19.24 26.21 -13.60
CA ARG A 281 19.76 25.36 -12.52
C ARG A 281 19.93 23.90 -12.93
N ASP A 282 19.01 23.35 -13.70
CA ASP A 282 19.12 21.97 -14.18
C ASP A 282 20.26 21.80 -15.17
N ARG A 283 20.44 22.75 -16.11
CA ARG A 283 21.58 22.74 -17.06
C ARG A 283 22.95 22.87 -16.36
N ASN A 284 23.00 23.67 -15.30
CA ASN A 284 24.25 23.95 -14.56
C ASN A 284 24.31 23.18 -13.22
N ARG A 285 23.59 22.06 -13.12
CA ARG A 285 23.51 21.23 -11.91
C ARG A 285 24.87 20.82 -11.38
N ASP A 286 25.75 20.38 -12.28
CA ASP A 286 27.08 19.86 -11.93
C ASP A 286 28.01 20.95 -11.37
N GLU A 287 27.74 22.22 -11.67
CA GLU A 287 28.43 23.35 -11.03
C GLU A 287 27.76 23.75 -9.71
N LEU A 288 26.42 23.78 -9.68
CA LEU A 288 25.65 24.26 -8.54
C LEU A 288 25.70 23.31 -7.34
N THR A 289 25.45 22.01 -7.55
CA THR A 289 25.34 21.04 -6.46
C THR A 289 26.56 21.01 -5.54
N PRO A 290 27.82 20.99 -6.04
CA PRO A 290 28.99 21.03 -5.18
C PRO A 290 29.14 22.35 -4.38
N LEU A 291 28.60 23.46 -4.86
CA LEU A 291 28.60 24.73 -4.10
C LEU A 291 27.68 24.63 -2.90
N LEU A 292 26.51 24.01 -3.07
CA LEU A 292 25.52 23.80 -2.01
C LEU A 292 26.01 22.79 -0.98
N GLU A 293 26.58 21.67 -1.43
CA GLU A 293 27.13 20.62 -0.57
C GLU A 293 28.24 21.19 0.35
N ARG A 294 29.14 22.00 -0.19
CA ARG A 294 30.20 22.64 0.62
C ARG A 294 29.65 23.58 1.69
N ALA A 295 28.55 24.27 1.41
CA ALA A 295 27.93 25.15 2.41
C ALA A 295 27.23 24.34 3.52
N LEU A 296 26.57 23.23 3.16
CA LEU A 296 25.73 22.48 4.09
C LEU A 296 26.49 21.57 5.05
N VAL A 297 27.70 21.14 4.74
CA VAL A 297 28.53 20.35 5.66
C VAL A 297 29.11 21.16 6.83
N GLU A 298 29.00 22.49 6.81
CA GLU A 298 29.59 23.39 7.82
C GLU A 298 28.81 23.41 9.16
N ARG A 299 27.54 22.97 9.17
CA ARG A 299 26.68 22.96 10.36
C ARG A 299 25.98 21.62 10.53
N THR A 300 25.48 21.37 11.73
CA THR A 300 24.69 20.19 12.06
C THR A 300 23.31 20.21 11.39
N SER A 301 22.70 19.03 11.25
CA SER A 301 21.33 18.89 10.75
C SER A 301 20.35 19.73 11.54
N ALA A 302 20.44 19.72 12.88
CA ALA A 302 19.55 20.48 13.75
C ALA A 302 19.68 22.01 13.54
N GLU A 303 20.91 22.52 13.41
CA GLU A 303 21.14 23.95 13.13
C GLU A 303 20.57 24.36 11.78
N TRP A 304 20.82 23.58 10.72
CA TRP A 304 20.26 23.87 9.39
C TRP A 304 18.74 23.84 9.38
N LEU A 305 18.11 22.84 9.99
CA LEU A 305 16.65 22.72 10.04
C LEU A 305 16.03 23.92 10.78
N ALA A 306 16.65 24.41 11.87
CA ALA A 306 16.18 25.61 12.54
C ALA A 306 16.30 26.88 11.67
N ILE A 307 17.43 27.06 10.97
CA ILE A 307 17.65 28.17 10.03
C ILE A 307 16.63 28.12 8.89
N PHE A 308 16.43 26.97 8.27
CA PHE A 308 15.52 26.80 7.15
C PHE A 308 14.07 26.96 7.56
N ALA A 309 13.67 26.50 8.72
CA ALA A 309 12.33 26.73 9.27
C ALA A 309 12.07 28.24 9.45
N ALA A 310 13.01 28.98 10.03
CA ALA A 310 12.91 30.44 10.21
C ALA A 310 12.84 31.18 8.87
N ALA A 311 13.58 30.72 7.84
CA ALA A 311 13.59 31.29 6.50
C ALA A 311 12.38 30.84 5.64
N GLY A 312 11.60 29.85 6.09
CA GLY A 312 10.51 29.24 5.32
C GLY A 312 10.99 28.48 4.09
N VAL A 313 12.10 27.76 4.22
CA VAL A 313 12.67 26.83 3.22
C VAL A 313 12.19 25.41 3.53
N PRO A 314 11.53 24.70 2.58
CA PRO A 314 11.13 23.32 2.77
C PRO A 314 12.34 22.42 2.98
N SER A 315 12.41 21.80 4.14
CA SER A 315 13.48 20.89 4.54
C SER A 315 13.00 19.88 5.59
N ALA A 316 13.66 18.76 5.69
CA ALA A 316 13.37 17.73 6.68
C ALA A 316 14.65 16.94 7.03
N PRO A 317 14.74 16.34 8.22
CA PRO A 317 15.80 15.37 8.52
C PRO A 317 15.60 14.08 7.73
N VAL A 318 16.66 13.32 7.51
CA VAL A 318 16.57 11.91 7.05
C VAL A 318 16.59 11.03 8.31
N ASN A 319 15.43 10.65 8.77
CA ASN A 319 15.24 9.82 9.96
C ASN A 319 15.36 8.33 9.65
N ASP A 320 15.73 7.54 10.65
CA ASP A 320 15.44 6.12 10.68
C ASP A 320 13.96 5.87 11.07
N VAL A 321 13.51 4.61 10.92
CA VAL A 321 12.10 4.26 11.20
C VAL A 321 11.73 4.49 12.66
N ALA A 322 12.63 4.17 13.61
CA ALA A 322 12.34 4.32 15.04
C ALA A 322 12.15 5.79 15.41
N THR A 323 13.05 6.66 14.92
CA THR A 323 12.95 8.12 15.11
C THR A 323 11.68 8.70 14.47
N ALA A 324 11.31 8.22 13.26
CA ALA A 324 10.10 8.67 12.58
C ALA A 324 8.82 8.34 13.35
N LEU A 325 8.74 7.16 13.99
CA LEU A 325 7.58 6.77 14.79
C LEU A 325 7.44 7.59 16.09
N GLU A 326 8.53 8.20 16.56
CA GLU A 326 8.57 9.04 17.76
C GLU A 326 8.43 10.54 17.45
N ASP A 327 8.25 10.90 16.17
CA ASP A 327 8.07 12.30 15.74
C ASP A 327 6.91 12.97 16.52
N PRO A 328 7.06 14.22 16.99
CA PRO A 328 6.01 14.93 17.71
C PRO A 328 4.68 14.99 16.93
N GLN A 329 4.72 15.05 15.59
CA GLN A 329 3.52 15.02 14.76
C GLN A 329 2.84 13.64 14.78
N ALA A 330 3.63 12.55 14.71
CA ALA A 330 3.10 11.19 14.79
C ALA A 330 2.44 10.93 16.14
N ARG A 331 3.08 11.37 17.23
CA ARG A 331 2.51 11.30 18.59
C ARG A 331 1.23 12.13 18.74
N ALA A 332 1.24 13.38 18.29
CA ALA A 332 0.08 14.28 18.37
C ALA A 332 -1.12 13.76 17.56
N ARG A 333 -0.87 12.95 16.55
CA ARG A 333 -1.91 12.33 15.71
C ARG A 333 -2.26 10.90 16.11
N GLU A 334 -1.60 10.37 17.15
CA GLU A 334 -1.81 8.98 17.61
C GLU A 334 -1.65 7.99 16.43
N ASP A 335 -0.53 8.15 15.69
CA ASP A 335 -0.27 7.36 14.51
C ASP A 335 0.26 5.95 14.84
N VAL A 336 0.66 5.68 16.08
CA VAL A 336 0.96 4.34 16.59
C VAL A 336 -0.11 3.92 17.58
N VAL A 337 -0.71 2.75 17.35
CA VAL A 337 -1.74 2.15 18.21
C VAL A 337 -1.25 0.86 18.82
N GLU A 338 -1.80 0.50 19.98
CA GLU A 338 -1.48 -0.73 20.70
C GLU A 338 -2.69 -1.67 20.72
N LEU A 339 -2.44 -2.96 20.49
CA LEU A 339 -3.43 -4.03 20.45
C LEU A 339 -2.90 -5.22 21.24
N GLU A 340 -3.75 -5.80 22.06
CA GLU A 340 -3.43 -7.06 22.75
C GLU A 340 -3.68 -8.25 21.83
N HIS A 341 -2.65 -9.08 21.64
CA HIS A 341 -2.72 -10.31 20.84
C HIS A 341 -2.37 -11.52 21.71
N PRO A 342 -3.23 -12.57 21.76
CA PRO A 342 -3.04 -13.70 22.69
C PRO A 342 -1.71 -14.46 22.53
N ALA A 343 -1.15 -14.52 21.31
CA ALA A 343 0.11 -15.21 21.04
C ALA A 343 1.32 -14.26 21.01
N LEU A 344 1.16 -12.99 20.58
CA LEU A 344 2.25 -12.06 20.35
C LEU A 344 2.41 -11.01 21.46
N GLY A 345 1.51 -11.01 22.46
CA GLY A 345 1.49 -9.96 23.50
C GLY A 345 1.01 -8.61 22.94
N THR A 346 1.52 -7.52 23.50
CA THR A 346 1.15 -6.18 23.01
C THR A 346 1.78 -5.91 21.64
N VAL A 347 0.96 -5.73 20.63
CA VAL A 347 1.36 -5.41 19.26
C VAL A 347 1.16 -3.91 19.02
N ARG A 348 2.24 -3.22 18.64
CA ARG A 348 2.21 -1.80 18.26
C ARG A 348 2.22 -1.69 16.74
N GLN A 349 1.23 -1.01 16.18
CA GLN A 349 1.05 -0.87 14.73
C GLN A 349 0.87 0.59 14.33
N VAL A 350 1.26 0.92 13.10
CA VAL A 350 0.91 2.20 12.50
C VAL A 350 -0.58 2.18 12.13
N ALA A 351 -1.32 3.16 12.64
CA ALA A 351 -2.75 3.30 12.40
C ALA A 351 -3.04 3.71 10.95
N SER A 352 -4.30 3.51 10.53
CA SER A 352 -4.76 4.05 9.24
C SER A 352 -4.63 5.57 9.19
N PRO A 353 -4.10 6.15 8.10
CA PRO A 353 -4.08 7.60 7.89
C PRO A 353 -5.45 8.16 7.51
N LEU A 354 -6.43 7.30 7.21
CA LEU A 354 -7.79 7.70 6.84
C LEU A 354 -8.53 8.24 8.06
N ARG A 355 -8.86 9.52 8.02
CA ARG A 355 -9.56 10.23 9.10
C ARG A 355 -10.77 10.96 8.53
N LEU A 356 -11.95 10.47 8.83
CA LEU A 356 -13.20 11.13 8.46
C LEU A 356 -13.80 11.82 9.71
N SER A 357 -14.22 13.07 9.55
CA SER A 357 -14.86 13.79 10.66
C SER A 357 -16.16 13.11 11.07
N GLY A 358 -16.31 12.88 12.38
CA GLY A 358 -17.50 12.23 12.93
C GLY A 358 -17.53 10.71 12.79
N ALA A 359 -16.49 10.06 12.22
CA ALA A 359 -16.35 8.63 12.20
C ALA A 359 -15.33 8.15 13.24
N GLU A 360 -15.58 6.98 13.83
CA GLU A 360 -14.60 6.26 14.63
C GLU A 360 -13.68 5.44 13.74
N ARG A 361 -12.53 5.02 14.27
CA ARG A 361 -11.64 4.05 13.64
C ARG A 361 -11.83 2.72 14.35
N PRO A 362 -12.15 1.63 13.64
CA PRO A 362 -12.16 0.31 14.26
C PRO A 362 -10.72 -0.05 14.67
N LEU A 363 -10.60 -0.75 15.79
CA LEU A 363 -9.31 -1.13 16.34
C LEU A 363 -9.40 -2.54 16.95
N GLY A 364 -9.15 -3.55 16.12
CA GLY A 364 -9.12 -4.95 16.48
C GLY A 364 -7.85 -5.61 15.95
N ARG A 365 -7.36 -6.65 16.62
CA ARG A 365 -6.24 -7.46 16.13
C ARG A 365 -6.60 -8.22 14.85
N GLY A 366 -5.61 -8.79 14.18
CA GLY A 366 -5.82 -9.79 13.14
C GLY A 366 -6.41 -11.08 13.73
N PRO A 367 -7.23 -11.82 12.96
CA PRO A 367 -7.86 -13.04 13.43
C PRO A 367 -6.89 -14.24 13.41
N PHE A 368 -7.09 -15.22 14.29
CA PHE A 368 -6.55 -16.57 14.07
C PHE A 368 -7.20 -17.21 12.84
N ARG A 369 -6.54 -18.19 12.23
CA ARG A 369 -7.06 -18.90 11.07
C ARG A 369 -8.38 -19.60 11.42
N GLY A 370 -9.44 -19.30 10.67
CA GLY A 370 -10.77 -19.90 10.87
C GLY A 370 -11.47 -19.50 12.16
N GLU A 371 -10.94 -18.54 12.91
CA GLU A 371 -11.46 -18.10 14.22
C GLU A 371 -12.97 -17.83 14.21
N HIS A 372 -13.47 -17.32 13.11
CA HIS A 372 -14.86 -16.88 13.00
C HIS A 372 -15.72 -17.79 12.12
N THR A 373 -15.25 -18.99 11.76
CA THR A 373 -15.95 -19.87 10.80
C THR A 373 -17.39 -20.15 11.24
N GLU A 374 -17.60 -20.69 12.46
CA GLU A 374 -18.94 -20.99 12.97
C GLU A 374 -19.75 -19.70 13.14
N GLN A 375 -19.18 -18.69 13.76
CA GLN A 375 -19.87 -17.42 13.99
C GLN A 375 -20.39 -16.79 12.69
N VAL A 376 -19.55 -16.70 11.66
CA VAL A 376 -19.92 -16.11 10.36
C VAL A 376 -21.03 -16.90 9.69
N LEU A 377 -20.96 -18.23 9.70
CA LEU A 377 -21.99 -19.07 9.05
C LEU A 377 -23.32 -18.99 9.76
N VAL A 378 -23.32 -19.00 11.09
CA VAL A 378 -24.55 -18.87 11.89
C VAL A 378 -25.16 -17.49 11.75
N GLU A 379 -24.36 -16.42 11.94
CA GLU A 379 -24.86 -15.04 11.92
C GLU A 379 -25.32 -14.58 10.53
N LEU A 380 -24.61 -14.96 9.48
CA LEU A 380 -24.83 -14.39 8.15
C LEU A 380 -25.60 -15.31 7.21
N CYS A 381 -25.41 -16.61 7.32
CA CYS A 381 -26.06 -17.59 6.45
C CYS A 381 -27.22 -18.34 7.15
N GLY A 382 -27.40 -18.13 8.45
CA GLY A 382 -28.46 -18.79 9.21
C GLY A 382 -28.26 -20.30 9.39
N TYR A 383 -26.99 -20.74 9.37
CA TYR A 383 -26.69 -22.18 9.58
C TYR A 383 -26.94 -22.56 11.03
N GLU A 384 -27.57 -23.71 11.22
CA GLU A 384 -27.64 -24.31 12.54
C GLU A 384 -26.27 -24.86 12.94
N PRO A 385 -25.86 -24.74 14.22
CA PRO A 385 -24.56 -25.23 14.69
C PRO A 385 -24.28 -26.71 14.35
N GLU A 386 -25.32 -27.54 14.25
CA GLU A 386 -25.24 -28.94 13.83
C GLU A 386 -24.71 -29.05 12.39
N ARG A 387 -25.25 -28.23 11.48
CA ARG A 387 -24.81 -28.19 10.09
C ARG A 387 -23.34 -27.77 9.95
N VAL A 388 -22.89 -26.82 10.75
CA VAL A 388 -21.49 -26.39 10.78
C VAL A 388 -20.58 -27.53 11.23
N ARG A 389 -20.99 -28.32 12.24
CA ARG A 389 -20.26 -29.51 12.69
C ARG A 389 -20.20 -30.61 11.62
N GLU A 390 -21.29 -30.85 10.89
CA GLU A 390 -21.31 -31.79 9.77
C GLU A 390 -20.30 -31.41 8.68
N LEU A 391 -20.28 -30.12 8.29
CA LEU A 391 -19.32 -29.59 7.30
C LEU A 391 -17.88 -29.72 7.79
N ALA A 392 -17.62 -29.45 9.06
CA ALA A 392 -16.32 -29.64 9.67
C ALA A 392 -15.88 -31.12 9.62
N ALA A 393 -16.79 -32.04 9.97
CA ALA A 393 -16.54 -33.47 9.90
C ALA A 393 -16.31 -33.98 8.47
N ALA A 394 -16.88 -33.30 7.47
CA ALA A 394 -16.64 -33.57 6.05
C ALA A 394 -15.31 -32.96 5.52
N GLY A 395 -14.55 -32.24 6.37
CA GLY A 395 -13.26 -31.64 6.00
C GLY A 395 -13.36 -30.33 5.22
N VAL A 396 -14.52 -29.67 5.21
CA VAL A 396 -14.74 -28.42 4.46
C VAL A 396 -13.91 -27.27 5.02
N PHE A 397 -13.61 -27.30 6.30
CA PHE A 397 -12.86 -26.25 7.00
C PHE A 397 -11.42 -26.65 7.36
N GLY A 398 -11.00 -27.89 7.03
CA GLY A 398 -9.67 -28.44 7.26
C GLY A 398 -9.46 -29.07 8.63
#